data_f0019d089da3e5f036ad92ac89e530b2
#
_entry.id   f0019d089da3e5f036ad92ac89e530b2
#
_cell.length_a   1.000
_cell.length_b   1.000
_cell.length_c   1.000
_cell.angle_alpha   90.00
_cell.angle_beta   90.00
_cell.angle_gamma   90.00
#
_symmetry.space_group_name_H-M   'P 1'
#
loop_
_entity.id
_entity.type
_entity.pdbx_description
1 polymer ?
#
loop_
_entity_poly.entity_id
_entity_poly.type
_entity_poly.pdbx_seq_one_letter_code
_entity_poly.pdbx_strand_id
1 'polypeptide(L)'
;MVNPLNKYFRKPAISISLPTQGEFYAPGALTFDNDKELNVFPMTARDEMMMNSPDALMNSSATIDVIKSCVPGIRDPWSMPVIDLDTVLLGVRIASLGESMDISVIVPKVEETISYTVDLRVMMDQIDRSQFNPYVVLEPTLTVKVKPMSYRQLTNLQLRTYEQQRMITQVAQGKMSASEKNKEFNEIFNRMTNLTLDNMKEGVLEINADGDVITENTYISEFVDNMQAEMASKIRTHIDSQNSLGKIKPITVQVPEDMVKKGAPTTFGSPLSLDNSNFFVRKS
;
A
#
# COMPACT_ATOMS: atom_id res chain seq x y z
N MET A 1 3.77 -37.52 20.86
CA MET A 1 5.20 -37.20 21.12
C MET A 1 5.47 -35.82 20.61
N VAL A 2 6.07 -34.93 21.40
CA VAL A 2 6.46 -33.57 20.95
C VAL A 2 7.75 -33.71 20.14
N ASN A 3 7.81 -33.10 18.98
CA ASN A 3 8.99 -33.10 18.13
C ASN A 3 10.18 -32.44 18.87
N PRO A 4 11.29 -33.16 19.11
CA PRO A 4 12.45 -32.63 19.84
C PRO A 4 13.13 -31.44 19.16
N LEU A 5 12.85 -31.20 17.86
CA LEU A 5 13.36 -30.09 17.09
C LEU A 5 12.57 -28.77 17.28
N ASN A 6 11.41 -28.81 17.98
CA ASN A 6 10.59 -27.63 18.21
C ASN A 6 11.36 -26.46 18.87
N LYS A 7 12.37 -26.77 19.70
CA LYS A 7 13.22 -25.74 20.34
C LYS A 7 14.05 -24.91 19.37
N TYR A 8 14.22 -25.38 18.13
CA TYR A 8 14.96 -24.70 17.05
C TYR A 8 14.00 -24.00 16.06
N PHE A 9 12.70 -24.13 16.21
CA PHE A 9 11.76 -23.43 15.36
C PHE A 9 11.80 -21.93 15.65
N ARG A 10 11.46 -21.13 14.63
CA ARG A 10 11.43 -19.68 14.73
C ARG A 10 10.56 -19.20 15.89
N LYS A 11 10.99 -18.12 16.52
CA LYS A 11 10.27 -17.42 17.61
C LYS A 11 9.98 -16.01 17.14
N PRO A 12 9.03 -15.31 17.78
CA PRO A 12 8.84 -13.88 17.51
C PRO A 12 10.17 -13.14 17.68
N ALA A 13 10.53 -12.31 16.71
CA ALA A 13 11.75 -11.50 16.74
C ALA A 13 11.48 -10.07 17.18
N ILE A 14 10.34 -9.52 16.78
CA ILE A 14 9.88 -8.18 17.16
C ILE A 14 8.35 -8.17 17.33
N SER A 15 7.84 -7.11 17.97
CA SER A 15 6.41 -6.77 17.98
C SER A 15 6.18 -5.48 17.20
N ILE A 16 5.03 -5.36 16.57
CA ILE A 16 4.61 -4.15 15.83
C ILE A 16 3.24 -3.71 16.30
N SER A 17 3.03 -2.39 16.33
CA SER A 17 1.71 -1.75 16.52
C SER A 17 1.23 -1.23 15.17
N LEU A 18 -0.02 -1.54 14.81
CA LEU A 18 -0.61 -1.11 13.55
C LEU A 18 -1.02 0.38 13.61
N PRO A 19 -0.78 1.17 12.55
CA PRO A 19 -1.29 2.55 12.43
C PRO A 19 -2.79 2.65 12.65
N THR A 20 -3.60 1.73 12.12
CA THR A 20 -5.06 1.72 12.31
C THR A 20 -5.50 1.22 13.68
N GLN A 21 -4.59 0.74 14.54
CA GLN A 21 -4.89 0.07 15.81
C GLN A 21 -5.86 -1.12 15.70
N GLY A 22 -5.98 -1.70 14.51
CA GLY A 22 -6.87 -2.82 14.21
C GLY A 22 -8.27 -2.43 13.74
N GLU A 23 -8.54 -1.16 13.55
CA GLU A 23 -9.78 -0.72 12.94
C GLU A 23 -9.85 -1.11 11.45
N PHE A 24 -11.08 -1.21 10.92
CA PHE A 24 -11.38 -1.53 9.51
C PHE A 24 -11.05 -2.94 9.02
N TYR A 25 -10.58 -3.84 9.89
CA TYR A 25 -10.47 -5.25 9.53
C TYR A 25 -11.85 -5.93 9.50
N ALA A 26 -11.98 -6.94 8.65
CA ALA A 26 -13.17 -7.78 8.67
C ALA A 26 -13.28 -8.53 10.03
N PRO A 27 -14.48 -8.83 10.50
CA PRO A 27 -14.66 -9.58 11.76
C PRO A 27 -13.86 -10.89 11.77
N GLY A 28 -13.02 -11.07 12.79
CA GLY A 28 -12.15 -12.24 12.93
C GLY A 28 -10.90 -12.28 12.07
N ALA A 29 -10.64 -11.25 11.24
CA ALA A 29 -9.46 -11.17 10.39
C ALA A 29 -8.18 -10.79 11.15
N LEU A 30 -8.31 -10.20 12.34
CA LEU A 30 -7.20 -9.77 13.19
C LEU A 30 -7.37 -10.29 14.62
N THR A 31 -6.26 -10.67 15.22
CA THR A 31 -6.17 -11.01 16.65
C THR A 31 -4.84 -10.50 17.17
N PHE A 32 -4.88 -9.61 18.16
CA PHE A 32 -3.67 -9.12 18.82
C PHE A 32 -3.08 -10.17 19.77
N ASP A 33 -1.77 -10.17 19.90
CA ASP A 33 -1.05 -11.06 20.83
C ASP A 33 -0.99 -10.44 22.23
N ASN A 34 -0.61 -9.15 22.35
CA ASN A 34 -0.55 -8.35 23.60
C ASN A 34 -0.88 -6.91 23.28
N ASP A 35 -1.54 -6.18 24.20
CA ASP A 35 -1.75 -4.72 24.24
C ASP A 35 -1.80 -3.99 22.87
N LYS A 36 -2.58 -4.50 21.92
CA LYS A 36 -2.67 -4.02 20.55
C LYS A 36 -1.38 -4.18 19.72
N GLU A 37 -0.50 -5.09 20.11
CA GLU A 37 0.67 -5.46 19.34
C GLU A 37 0.53 -6.82 18.68
N LEU A 38 1.25 -6.98 17.58
CA LEU A 38 1.35 -8.22 16.80
C LEU A 38 2.78 -8.73 16.84
N ASN A 39 2.93 -10.01 17.18
CA ASN A 39 4.22 -10.68 17.10
C ASN A 39 4.59 -10.95 15.64
N VAL A 40 5.83 -10.60 15.27
CA VAL A 40 6.39 -10.86 13.96
C VAL A 40 7.48 -11.90 14.03
N PHE A 41 7.30 -12.95 13.25
CA PHE A 41 8.24 -14.05 13.11
C PHE A 41 9.14 -13.84 11.88
N PRO A 42 10.41 -14.28 11.93
CA PRO A 42 11.25 -14.27 10.73
C PRO A 42 10.66 -15.17 9.63
N MET A 43 10.91 -14.86 8.39
CA MET A 43 10.55 -15.70 7.24
C MET A 43 11.18 -17.09 7.34
N THR A 44 10.46 -18.11 6.89
CA THR A 44 11.02 -19.43 6.63
C THR A 44 11.71 -19.45 5.27
N ALA A 45 12.54 -20.48 4.98
CA ALA A 45 13.11 -20.68 3.66
C ALA A 45 12.04 -20.77 2.55
N ARG A 46 10.87 -21.32 2.87
CA ARG A 46 9.74 -21.35 1.94
C ARG A 46 9.21 -19.94 1.63
N ASP A 47 9.03 -19.12 2.67
CA ASP A 47 8.57 -17.73 2.51
C ASP A 47 9.53 -16.92 1.64
N GLU A 48 10.83 -17.07 1.87
CA GLU A 48 11.87 -16.41 1.07
C GLU A 48 11.86 -16.85 -0.40
N MET A 49 11.70 -18.16 -0.66
CA MET A 49 11.57 -18.68 -2.03
C MET A 49 10.31 -18.15 -2.72
N MET A 50 9.20 -18.01 -2.01
CA MET A 50 7.96 -17.47 -2.56
C MET A 50 8.09 -15.99 -2.92
N MET A 51 8.75 -15.18 -2.09
CA MET A 51 8.97 -13.75 -2.38
C MET A 51 9.89 -13.53 -3.59
N ASN A 52 10.77 -14.48 -3.88
CA ASN A 52 11.67 -14.41 -5.03
C ASN A 52 11.03 -14.90 -6.34
N SER A 53 9.76 -15.35 -6.33
CA SER A 53 9.06 -15.79 -7.53
C SER A 53 8.46 -14.60 -8.30
N PRO A 54 8.82 -14.36 -9.58
CA PRO A 54 8.28 -13.26 -10.38
C PRO A 54 6.75 -13.27 -10.50
N ASP A 55 6.15 -14.45 -10.65
CA ASP A 55 4.70 -14.61 -10.81
C ASP A 55 3.93 -14.24 -9.54
N ALA A 56 4.54 -14.46 -8.38
CA ALA A 56 3.94 -14.14 -7.11
C ALA A 56 3.84 -12.63 -6.85
N LEU A 57 4.75 -11.84 -7.40
CA LEU A 57 4.73 -10.37 -7.31
C LEU A 57 3.60 -9.75 -8.12
N MET A 58 3.17 -10.40 -9.21
CA MET A 58 2.10 -9.90 -10.08
C MET A 58 0.71 -9.96 -9.45
N ASN A 59 0.45 -10.93 -8.57
CA ASN A 59 -0.88 -11.16 -7.99
C ASN A 59 -0.95 -10.97 -6.48
N SER A 60 0.12 -10.49 -5.85
CA SER A 60 0.26 -10.27 -4.41
C SER A 60 0.04 -11.52 -3.53
N SER A 61 -0.09 -12.71 -4.11
CA SER A 61 -0.36 -13.95 -3.37
C SER A 61 0.81 -14.33 -2.46
N ALA A 62 2.06 -14.16 -2.93
CA ALA A 62 3.24 -14.42 -2.11
C ALA A 62 3.30 -13.49 -0.89
N THR A 63 2.99 -12.21 -1.08
CA THR A 63 2.94 -11.24 0.02
C THR A 63 1.91 -11.65 1.07
N ILE A 64 0.72 -12.07 0.65
CA ILE A 64 -0.34 -12.58 1.54
C ILE A 64 0.11 -13.80 2.33
N ASP A 65 0.74 -14.77 1.66
CA ASP A 65 1.18 -16.00 2.31
C ASP A 65 2.33 -15.72 3.30
N VAL A 66 3.24 -14.82 2.95
CA VAL A 66 4.33 -14.39 3.85
C VAL A 66 3.78 -13.62 5.05
N ILE A 67 2.80 -12.72 4.87
CA ILE A 67 2.16 -12.03 6.00
C ILE A 67 1.49 -13.04 6.93
N LYS A 68 0.69 -13.99 6.41
CA LYS A 68 0.07 -15.05 7.21
C LYS A 68 1.10 -15.90 7.98
N SER A 69 2.21 -16.20 7.33
CA SER A 69 3.28 -16.98 7.92
C SER A 69 4.01 -16.22 9.04
N CYS A 70 4.37 -14.95 8.78
CA CYS A 70 5.22 -14.15 9.66
C CYS A 70 4.45 -13.36 10.71
N VAL A 71 3.19 -13.02 10.46
CA VAL A 71 2.32 -12.27 11.39
C VAL A 71 1.01 -13.03 11.59
N PRO A 72 1.01 -14.14 12.35
CA PRO A 72 -0.17 -15.03 12.49
C PRO A 72 -1.40 -14.34 13.07
N GLY A 73 -1.23 -13.22 13.78
CA GLY A 73 -2.31 -12.39 14.28
C GLY A 73 -3.16 -11.78 13.16
N ILE A 74 -2.61 -11.58 11.95
CA ILE A 74 -3.35 -11.16 10.76
C ILE A 74 -3.84 -12.42 10.02
N ARG A 75 -5.06 -12.87 10.34
CA ARG A 75 -5.63 -14.11 9.79
C ARG A 75 -6.08 -13.97 8.34
N ASP A 76 -6.59 -12.78 7.97
CA ASP A 76 -6.96 -12.45 6.60
C ASP A 76 -6.26 -11.17 6.12
N PRO A 77 -5.03 -11.26 5.59
CA PRO A 77 -4.31 -10.10 5.06
C PRO A 77 -5.01 -9.43 3.85
N TRP A 78 -5.91 -10.12 3.16
CA TRP A 78 -6.68 -9.49 2.08
C TRP A 78 -7.62 -8.39 2.57
N SER A 79 -8.13 -8.52 3.80
CA SER A 79 -8.98 -7.49 4.44
C SER A 79 -8.18 -6.39 5.14
N MET A 80 -6.85 -6.52 5.22
CA MET A 80 -5.98 -5.55 5.89
C MET A 80 -6.07 -4.17 5.23
N PRO A 81 -6.27 -3.08 6.01
CA PRO A 81 -6.18 -1.72 5.50
C PRO A 81 -4.80 -1.42 4.91
N VAL A 82 -4.76 -0.74 3.76
CA VAL A 82 -3.48 -0.38 3.10
C VAL A 82 -2.58 0.52 3.97
N ILE A 83 -3.16 1.22 4.92
CA ILE A 83 -2.45 2.04 5.90
C ILE A 83 -1.51 1.20 6.77
N ASP A 84 -1.85 -0.05 7.06
CA ASP A 84 -1.06 -0.95 7.90
C ASP A 84 0.02 -1.72 7.12
N LEU A 85 -0.07 -1.73 5.79
CA LEU A 85 0.75 -2.59 4.92
C LEU A 85 2.26 -2.32 5.11
N ASP A 86 2.67 -1.06 5.04
CA ASP A 86 4.09 -0.69 5.10
C ASP A 86 4.69 -1.08 6.47
N THR A 87 3.95 -0.87 7.57
CA THR A 87 4.37 -1.29 8.92
C THR A 87 4.55 -2.81 9.01
N VAL A 88 3.62 -3.58 8.46
CA VAL A 88 3.67 -5.05 8.47
C VAL A 88 4.87 -5.55 7.65
N LEU A 89 5.08 -5.02 6.44
CA LEU A 89 6.18 -5.43 5.58
C LEU A 89 7.54 -5.05 6.16
N LEU A 90 7.68 -3.85 6.75
CA LEU A 90 8.89 -3.46 7.49
C LEU A 90 9.16 -4.40 8.65
N GLY A 91 8.11 -4.73 9.43
CA GLY A 91 8.22 -5.66 10.54
C GLY A 91 8.74 -7.02 10.10
N VAL A 92 8.18 -7.60 9.03
CA VAL A 92 8.63 -8.88 8.46
C VAL A 92 10.08 -8.78 7.98
N ARG A 93 10.46 -7.68 7.33
CA ARG A 93 11.83 -7.47 6.84
C ARG A 93 12.83 -7.38 8.00
N ILE A 94 12.54 -6.59 9.03
CA ILE A 94 13.37 -6.44 10.22
C ILE A 94 13.53 -7.78 10.92
N ALA A 95 12.42 -8.48 11.17
CA ALA A 95 12.43 -9.79 11.83
C ALA A 95 13.26 -10.85 11.09
N SER A 96 13.31 -10.77 9.74
CA SER A 96 13.92 -11.79 8.89
C SER A 96 15.37 -11.51 8.53
N LEU A 97 15.70 -10.25 8.25
CA LEU A 97 16.98 -9.85 7.63
C LEU A 97 17.72 -8.76 8.42
N GLY A 98 17.14 -8.34 9.56
CA GLY A 98 17.74 -7.31 10.43
C GLY A 98 17.30 -5.89 10.08
N GLU A 99 17.79 -4.95 10.90
CA GLU A 99 17.35 -3.55 10.91
C GLU A 99 18.00 -2.69 9.82
N SER A 100 19.16 -3.10 9.32
CA SER A 100 19.89 -2.35 8.29
C SER A 100 19.59 -2.86 6.89
N MET A 101 19.50 -1.94 5.92
CA MET A 101 19.33 -2.27 4.52
C MET A 101 20.16 -1.35 3.64
N ASP A 102 20.96 -1.95 2.74
CA ASP A 102 21.69 -1.19 1.72
C ASP A 102 20.81 -1.03 0.49
N ILE A 103 20.65 0.21 0.06
CA ILE A 103 19.94 0.57 -1.16
C ILE A 103 20.89 1.27 -2.13
N SER A 104 20.62 1.13 -3.42
CA SER A 104 21.30 1.87 -4.48
C SER A 104 20.43 3.03 -4.91
N VAL A 105 20.93 4.24 -4.81
CA VAL A 105 20.21 5.46 -5.19
C VAL A 105 20.98 6.24 -6.24
N ILE A 106 20.25 6.81 -7.20
CA ILE A 106 20.82 7.65 -8.26
C ILE A 106 20.83 9.09 -7.78
N VAL A 107 22.02 9.71 -7.74
CA VAL A 107 22.19 11.08 -7.31
C VAL A 107 21.70 12.04 -8.39
N PRO A 108 20.75 12.93 -8.10
CA PRO A 108 20.22 13.89 -9.07
C PRO A 108 21.32 14.78 -9.64
N LYS A 109 21.19 15.16 -10.93
CA LYS A 109 22.10 16.01 -11.73
C LYS A 109 23.45 15.37 -12.11
N VAL A 110 23.97 14.44 -11.31
CA VAL A 110 25.24 13.75 -11.61
C VAL A 110 24.99 12.39 -12.23
N GLU A 111 23.79 11.81 -11.97
CA GLU A 111 23.33 10.49 -12.45
C GLU A 111 24.26 9.32 -12.05
N GLU A 112 25.12 9.53 -11.07
CA GLU A 112 25.95 8.48 -10.48
C GLU A 112 25.15 7.72 -9.41
N THR A 113 25.35 6.41 -9.31
CA THR A 113 24.71 5.56 -8.30
C THR A 113 25.58 5.45 -7.07
N ILE A 114 25.00 5.68 -5.90
CA ILE A 114 25.67 5.46 -4.61
C ILE A 114 24.95 4.37 -3.80
N SER A 115 25.69 3.65 -2.97
CA SER A 115 25.14 2.77 -1.95
C SER A 115 24.86 3.60 -0.69
N TYR A 116 23.66 3.43 -0.13
CA TYR A 116 23.24 4.12 1.08
C TYR A 116 22.62 3.11 2.04
N THR A 117 23.08 3.09 3.30
CA THR A 117 22.53 2.20 4.33
C THR A 117 21.39 2.89 5.05
N VAL A 118 20.25 2.23 5.11
CA VAL A 118 19.03 2.69 5.77
C VAL A 118 18.80 1.90 7.04
N ASP A 119 18.44 2.59 8.12
CA ASP A 119 17.93 1.99 9.35
C ASP A 119 16.39 1.87 9.25
N LEU A 120 15.91 0.63 9.14
CA LEU A 120 14.48 0.34 8.97
C LEU A 120 13.67 0.58 10.26
N ARG A 121 14.29 0.56 11.45
CA ARG A 121 13.62 0.92 12.71
C ARG A 121 13.30 2.40 12.73
N VAL A 122 14.26 3.23 12.39
CA VAL A 122 14.04 4.68 12.29
C VAL A 122 12.91 4.98 11.31
N MET A 123 12.86 4.26 10.18
CA MET A 123 11.77 4.41 9.21
C MET A 123 10.42 3.98 9.78
N MET A 124 10.36 2.88 10.50
CA MET A 124 9.14 2.41 11.17
C MET A 124 8.65 3.41 12.21
N ASP A 125 9.56 4.04 12.97
CA ASP A 125 9.21 5.04 13.98
C ASP A 125 8.73 6.37 13.37
N GLN A 126 9.09 6.64 12.11
CA GLN A 126 8.65 7.82 11.34
C GLN A 126 7.29 7.65 10.66
N ILE A 127 6.72 6.44 10.67
CA ILE A 127 5.39 6.20 10.13
C ILE A 127 4.37 7.02 10.93
N ASP A 128 3.55 7.78 10.22
CA ASP A 128 2.47 8.56 10.83
C ASP A 128 1.38 7.61 11.34
N ARG A 129 1.18 7.61 12.65
CA ARG A 129 0.17 6.81 13.36
C ARG A 129 -0.99 7.68 13.83
N SER A 130 -1.20 8.83 13.20
CA SER A 130 -2.39 9.65 13.44
C SER A 130 -3.64 8.83 13.14
N GLN A 131 -4.68 9.05 13.93
CA GLN A 131 -5.94 8.34 13.74
C GLN A 131 -6.55 8.70 12.38
N PHE A 132 -6.98 7.68 11.64
CA PHE A 132 -7.71 7.86 10.40
C PHE A 132 -9.00 8.65 10.67
N ASN A 133 -9.19 9.75 9.92
CA ASN A 133 -10.43 10.51 9.98
C ASN A 133 -11.40 9.96 8.91
N PRO A 134 -12.48 9.28 9.31
CA PRO A 134 -13.42 8.72 8.36
C PRO A 134 -14.39 9.73 7.76
N TYR A 135 -14.46 10.97 8.27
CA TYR A 135 -15.51 11.92 7.90
C TYR A 135 -15.03 12.96 6.89
N VAL A 136 -15.77 13.09 5.80
CA VAL A 136 -15.59 14.10 4.74
C VAL A 136 -16.78 15.02 4.74
N VAL A 137 -16.60 16.29 5.09
CA VAL A 137 -17.65 17.30 5.03
C VAL A 137 -17.72 17.84 3.60
N LEU A 138 -18.80 17.56 2.89
CA LEU A 138 -19.06 18.06 1.53
C LEU A 138 -19.76 19.41 1.56
N GLU A 139 -20.80 19.51 2.36
CA GLU A 139 -21.59 20.71 2.64
C GLU A 139 -21.94 20.78 4.13
N PRO A 140 -22.43 21.90 4.65
CA PRO A 140 -22.72 22.04 6.09
C PRO A 140 -23.65 20.97 6.65
N THR A 141 -24.56 20.42 5.83
CA THR A 141 -25.52 19.38 6.24
C THR A 141 -25.27 18.04 5.56
N LEU A 142 -24.16 17.91 4.77
CA LEU A 142 -23.85 16.71 4.02
C LEU A 142 -22.43 16.21 4.36
N THR A 143 -22.36 15.09 5.05
CA THR A 143 -21.11 14.45 5.48
C THR A 143 -21.07 13.00 4.99
N VAL A 144 -19.94 12.59 4.44
CA VAL A 144 -19.69 11.22 3.99
C VAL A 144 -18.70 10.55 4.93
N LYS A 145 -19.00 9.34 5.37
CA LYS A 145 -18.09 8.50 6.13
C LYS A 145 -17.44 7.50 5.22
N VAL A 146 -16.10 7.50 5.22
CA VAL A 146 -15.27 6.64 4.36
C VAL A 146 -14.44 5.68 5.18
N LYS A 147 -13.96 4.62 4.56
CA LYS A 147 -12.99 3.67 5.10
C LYS A 147 -11.73 3.63 4.23
N PRO A 148 -10.56 3.24 4.79
CA PRO A 148 -9.37 2.99 4.00
C PRO A 148 -9.60 1.80 3.05
N MET A 149 -8.91 1.84 1.91
CA MET A 149 -8.88 0.71 0.97
C MET A 149 -8.26 -0.50 1.64
N SER A 150 -8.82 -1.69 1.39
CA SER A 150 -8.21 -2.94 1.78
C SER A 150 -7.09 -3.35 0.81
N TYR A 151 -6.20 -4.23 1.24
CA TYR A 151 -5.12 -4.74 0.38
C TYR A 151 -5.67 -5.47 -0.86
N ARG A 152 -6.81 -6.16 -0.73
CA ARG A 152 -7.52 -6.77 -1.87
C ARG A 152 -7.97 -5.73 -2.90
N GLN A 153 -8.57 -4.63 -2.43
CA GLN A 153 -9.01 -3.54 -3.32
C GLN A 153 -7.82 -2.88 -4.02
N LEU A 154 -6.73 -2.62 -3.28
CA LEU A 154 -5.50 -2.08 -3.86
C LEU A 154 -4.94 -2.98 -4.97
N THR A 155 -4.80 -4.29 -4.69
CA THR A 155 -4.29 -5.27 -5.67
C THR A 155 -5.18 -5.33 -6.92
N ASN A 156 -6.49 -5.37 -6.74
CA ASN A 156 -7.44 -5.36 -7.86
C ASN A 156 -7.36 -4.07 -8.69
N LEU A 157 -7.23 -2.92 -8.02
CA LEU A 157 -7.07 -1.63 -8.67
C LEU A 157 -5.77 -1.57 -9.49
N GLN A 158 -4.66 -2.01 -8.92
CA GLN A 158 -3.37 -2.05 -9.59
C GLN A 158 -3.41 -2.96 -10.83
N LEU A 159 -3.97 -4.16 -10.71
CA LEU A 159 -4.10 -5.10 -11.81
C LEU A 159 -4.94 -4.51 -12.96
N ARG A 160 -6.12 -3.98 -12.65
CA ARG A 160 -7.00 -3.36 -13.65
C ARG A 160 -6.36 -2.13 -14.30
N THR A 161 -5.67 -1.29 -13.52
CA THR A 161 -4.94 -0.13 -14.05
C THR A 161 -3.83 -0.57 -15.01
N TYR A 162 -3.07 -1.60 -14.65
CA TYR A 162 -2.04 -2.18 -15.51
C TYR A 162 -2.63 -2.71 -16.83
N GLU A 163 -3.74 -3.42 -16.77
CA GLU A 163 -4.45 -3.92 -17.97
C GLU A 163 -4.88 -2.77 -18.90
N GLN A 164 -5.42 -1.68 -18.34
CA GLN A 164 -5.81 -0.51 -19.12
C GLN A 164 -4.61 0.19 -19.75
N GLN A 165 -3.51 0.36 -19.01
CA GLN A 165 -2.27 0.95 -19.54
C GLN A 165 -1.69 0.10 -20.69
N ARG A 166 -1.72 -1.22 -20.54
CA ARG A 166 -1.31 -2.15 -21.60
C ARG A 166 -2.18 -1.98 -22.85
N MET A 167 -3.50 -1.87 -22.69
CA MET A 167 -4.43 -1.65 -23.81
C MET A 167 -4.14 -0.30 -24.51
N ILE A 168 -3.91 0.80 -23.76
CA ILE A 168 -3.53 2.09 -24.31
C ILE A 168 -2.28 1.95 -25.20
N THR A 169 -1.26 1.26 -24.71
CA THR A 169 -0.02 1.04 -25.46
C THR A 169 -0.26 0.23 -26.74
N GLN A 170 -1.06 -0.82 -26.67
CA GLN A 170 -1.42 -1.65 -27.84
C GLN A 170 -2.19 -0.86 -28.89
N VAL A 171 -3.17 -0.06 -28.49
CA VAL A 171 -3.94 0.82 -29.40
C VAL A 171 -3.04 1.88 -30.04
N ALA A 172 -2.16 2.51 -29.25
CA ALA A 172 -1.22 3.52 -29.77
C ALA A 172 -0.29 2.95 -30.85
N GLN A 173 0.24 1.75 -30.64
CA GLN A 173 1.18 1.09 -31.55
C GLN A 173 0.50 0.29 -32.68
N GLY A 174 -0.81 0.01 -32.57
CA GLY A 174 -1.57 -0.77 -33.53
C GLY A 174 -1.71 -0.07 -34.89
N LYS A 175 -1.88 -0.87 -35.96
CA LYS A 175 -2.11 -0.41 -37.35
C LYS A 175 -3.59 -0.08 -37.60
N MET A 176 -4.26 0.54 -36.64
CA MET A 176 -5.65 0.97 -36.75
C MET A 176 -5.75 2.35 -37.39
N SER A 177 -6.91 2.65 -38.02
CA SER A 177 -7.22 4.01 -38.47
C SER A 177 -7.34 4.98 -37.29
N ALA A 178 -7.19 6.27 -37.52
CA ALA A 178 -7.34 7.29 -36.47
C ALA A 178 -8.73 7.24 -35.80
N SER A 179 -9.78 6.96 -36.58
CA SER A 179 -11.16 6.84 -36.05
C SER A 179 -11.32 5.63 -35.11
N GLU A 180 -10.77 4.48 -35.50
CA GLU A 180 -10.79 3.26 -34.65
C GLU A 180 -9.99 3.45 -33.37
N LYS A 181 -8.79 4.06 -33.46
CA LYS A 181 -7.99 4.39 -32.26
C LYS A 181 -8.74 5.30 -31.29
N ASN A 182 -9.40 6.34 -31.80
CA ASN A 182 -10.18 7.25 -30.96
C ASN A 182 -11.34 6.56 -30.27
N LYS A 183 -12.02 5.63 -30.94
CA LYS A 183 -13.09 4.83 -30.35
C LYS A 183 -12.55 3.97 -29.21
N GLU A 184 -11.47 3.20 -29.44
CA GLU A 184 -10.85 2.34 -28.44
C GLU A 184 -10.33 3.15 -27.24
N PHE A 185 -9.70 4.30 -27.46
CA PHE A 185 -9.28 5.17 -26.36
C PHE A 185 -10.45 5.66 -25.53
N ASN A 186 -11.55 6.09 -26.14
CA ASN A 186 -12.75 6.50 -25.41
C ASN A 186 -13.32 5.36 -24.55
N GLU A 187 -13.34 4.13 -25.07
CA GLU A 187 -13.79 2.96 -24.32
C GLU A 187 -12.87 2.66 -23.12
N ILE A 188 -11.54 2.78 -23.30
CA ILE A 188 -10.58 2.60 -22.22
C ILE A 188 -10.75 3.68 -21.15
N PHE A 189 -10.88 4.95 -21.54
CA PHE A 189 -11.10 6.06 -20.60
C PHE A 189 -12.41 5.91 -19.83
N ASN A 190 -13.49 5.47 -20.48
CA ASN A 190 -14.75 5.19 -19.80
C ASN A 190 -14.59 4.07 -18.75
N ARG A 191 -13.85 2.99 -19.08
CA ARG A 191 -13.56 1.91 -18.11
C ARG A 191 -12.73 2.42 -16.93
N MET A 192 -11.73 3.28 -17.15
CA MET A 192 -10.94 3.89 -16.08
C MET A 192 -11.78 4.79 -15.18
N THR A 193 -12.70 5.57 -15.77
CA THR A 193 -13.63 6.42 -15.02
C THR A 193 -14.53 5.57 -14.13
N ASN A 194 -15.15 4.52 -14.70
CA ASN A 194 -16.02 3.61 -13.95
C ASN A 194 -15.24 2.92 -12.81
N LEU A 195 -14.00 2.48 -13.05
CA LEU A 195 -13.15 1.90 -12.02
C LEU A 195 -12.90 2.87 -10.85
N THR A 196 -12.71 4.15 -11.14
CA THR A 196 -12.52 5.18 -10.11
C THR A 196 -13.80 5.37 -9.28
N LEU A 197 -14.96 5.44 -9.95
CA LEU A 197 -16.25 5.57 -9.28
C LEU A 197 -16.59 4.32 -8.44
N ASP A 198 -16.33 3.13 -8.96
CA ASP A 198 -16.58 1.87 -8.23
C ASP A 198 -15.72 1.79 -6.96
N ASN A 199 -14.44 2.16 -7.03
CA ASN A 199 -13.58 2.23 -5.85
C ASN A 199 -14.08 3.24 -4.81
N MET A 200 -14.62 4.38 -5.28
CA MET A 200 -15.19 5.38 -4.39
C MET A 200 -16.46 4.85 -3.70
N LYS A 201 -17.36 4.18 -4.45
CA LYS A 201 -18.56 3.53 -3.89
C LYS A 201 -18.20 2.51 -2.81
N GLU A 202 -17.21 1.66 -3.06
CA GLU A 202 -16.74 0.67 -2.09
C GLU A 202 -16.10 1.31 -0.85
N GLY A 203 -15.52 2.51 -1.00
CA GLY A 203 -14.89 3.27 0.08
C GLY A 203 -15.89 4.02 0.98
N VAL A 204 -17.11 4.30 0.51
CA VAL A 204 -18.15 5.01 1.29
C VAL A 204 -18.90 4.02 2.16
N LEU A 205 -18.99 4.30 3.47
CA LEU A 205 -19.74 3.48 4.43
C LEU A 205 -21.14 4.02 4.70
N GLU A 206 -21.26 5.34 4.82
CA GLU A 206 -22.52 6.01 5.10
C GLU A 206 -22.49 7.44 4.60
N ILE A 207 -23.68 8.00 4.35
CA ILE A 207 -23.87 9.41 4.02
C ILE A 207 -24.88 9.99 5.02
N ASN A 208 -24.47 11.07 5.70
CA ASN A 208 -25.40 11.83 6.55
C ASN A 208 -25.85 13.07 5.78
N ALA A 209 -27.16 13.16 5.51
CA ALA A 209 -27.79 14.27 4.82
C ALA A 209 -28.88 14.86 5.72
N ASP A 210 -28.72 16.11 6.15
CA ASP A 210 -29.68 16.82 7.04
C ASP A 210 -30.01 16.07 8.35
N GLY A 211 -29.09 15.19 8.83
CA GLY A 211 -29.26 14.37 10.02
C GLY A 211 -29.73 12.94 9.74
N ASP A 212 -30.17 12.64 8.54
CA ASP A 212 -30.52 11.28 8.14
C ASP A 212 -29.26 10.47 7.72
N VAL A 213 -29.06 9.33 8.35
CA VAL A 213 -27.93 8.43 8.07
C VAL A 213 -28.32 7.38 7.05
N ILE A 214 -27.72 7.43 5.87
CA ILE A 214 -27.96 6.55 4.73
C ILE A 214 -26.81 5.55 4.62
N THR A 215 -27.12 4.27 4.78
CA THR A 215 -26.14 3.16 4.69
C THR A 215 -26.44 2.19 3.54
N GLU A 216 -27.54 2.41 2.83
CA GLU A 216 -27.98 1.54 1.76
C GLU A 216 -27.11 1.73 0.51
N ASN A 217 -26.48 0.66 0.06
CA ASN A 217 -25.52 0.69 -1.05
C ASN A 217 -26.13 1.23 -2.36
N THR A 218 -27.44 1.01 -2.58
CA THR A 218 -28.15 1.51 -3.76
C THR A 218 -28.15 3.03 -3.78
N TYR A 219 -28.52 3.66 -2.67
CA TYR A 219 -28.55 5.13 -2.57
C TYR A 219 -27.16 5.74 -2.57
N ILE A 220 -26.18 5.09 -1.90
CA ILE A 220 -24.78 5.52 -1.94
C ILE A 220 -24.25 5.48 -3.38
N SER A 221 -24.55 4.41 -4.13
CA SER A 221 -24.11 4.28 -5.53
C SER A 221 -24.75 5.34 -6.42
N GLU A 222 -26.04 5.58 -6.27
CA GLU A 222 -26.77 6.62 -7.01
C GLU A 222 -26.21 8.01 -6.70
N PHE A 223 -25.90 8.31 -5.44
CA PHE A 223 -25.27 9.56 -5.05
C PHE A 223 -23.91 9.73 -5.69
N VAL A 224 -23.03 8.70 -5.62
CA VAL A 224 -21.68 8.76 -6.20
C VAL A 224 -21.71 8.95 -7.72
N ASP A 225 -22.68 8.32 -8.41
CA ASP A 225 -22.82 8.44 -9.87
C ASP A 225 -23.33 9.82 -10.30
N ASN A 226 -24.07 10.55 -9.42
CA ASN A 226 -24.71 11.80 -9.76
C ASN A 226 -24.17 13.03 -9.01
N MET A 227 -23.21 12.86 -8.07
CA MET A 227 -22.68 13.99 -7.32
C MET A 227 -21.86 14.95 -8.20
N GLN A 228 -21.74 16.19 -7.75
CA GLN A 228 -20.94 17.21 -8.43
C GLN A 228 -19.46 16.84 -8.42
N ALA A 229 -18.73 17.21 -9.47
CA ALA A 229 -17.29 16.92 -9.60
C ALA A 229 -16.44 17.47 -8.44
N GLU A 230 -16.85 18.60 -7.83
CA GLU A 230 -16.20 19.16 -6.66
C GLU A 230 -16.32 18.25 -5.44
N MET A 231 -17.50 17.67 -5.20
CA MET A 231 -17.73 16.71 -4.11
C MET A 231 -16.88 15.45 -4.30
N ALA A 232 -16.86 14.90 -5.53
CA ALA A 232 -16.01 13.77 -5.88
C ALA A 232 -14.53 14.07 -5.64
N SER A 233 -14.08 15.27 -5.97
CA SER A 233 -12.70 15.72 -5.72
C SER A 233 -12.39 15.82 -4.23
N LYS A 234 -13.31 16.36 -3.41
CA LYS A 234 -13.14 16.44 -1.95
C LYS A 234 -13.01 15.04 -1.33
N ILE A 235 -13.89 14.10 -1.71
CA ILE A 235 -13.85 12.72 -1.20
C ILE A 235 -12.51 12.07 -1.58
N ARG A 236 -12.10 12.15 -2.85
CA ARG A 236 -10.85 11.57 -3.34
C ARG A 236 -9.64 12.15 -2.65
N THR A 237 -9.53 13.48 -2.59
CA THR A 237 -8.40 14.16 -1.93
C THR A 237 -8.32 13.77 -0.45
N HIS A 238 -9.45 13.65 0.23
CA HIS A 238 -9.49 13.20 1.61
C HIS A 238 -8.99 11.76 1.75
N ILE A 239 -9.53 10.83 0.95
CA ILE A 239 -9.11 9.42 0.97
C ILE A 239 -7.60 9.30 0.68
N ASP A 240 -7.09 10.03 -0.32
CA ASP A 240 -5.66 10.01 -0.68
C ASP A 240 -4.80 10.56 0.45
N SER A 241 -5.22 11.66 1.10
CA SER A 241 -4.52 12.21 2.25
C SER A 241 -4.50 11.23 3.44
N GLN A 242 -5.62 10.58 3.72
CA GLN A 242 -5.74 9.61 4.80
C GLN A 242 -4.97 8.30 4.48
N ASN A 243 -4.95 7.84 3.24
CA ASN A 243 -4.15 6.69 2.81
C ASN A 243 -2.63 6.97 2.83
N SER A 244 -2.22 8.24 2.95
CA SER A 244 -0.81 8.60 3.17
C SER A 244 -0.35 8.36 4.61
N LEU A 245 -1.29 8.24 5.56
CA LEU A 245 -1.01 7.74 6.90
C LEU A 245 -0.46 6.32 6.80
N GLY A 246 0.44 5.94 7.67
CA GLY A 246 1.05 4.61 7.64
C GLY A 246 2.07 4.39 6.50
N LYS A 247 2.26 5.34 5.58
CA LYS A 247 3.25 5.24 4.52
C LYS A 247 4.65 5.56 4.99
N ILE A 248 5.63 4.83 4.45
CA ILE A 248 7.04 5.13 4.65
C ILE A 248 7.36 6.48 3.99
N LYS A 249 7.97 7.38 4.76
CA LYS A 249 8.44 8.66 4.23
C LYS A 249 9.69 8.47 3.37
N PRO A 250 9.90 9.31 2.32
CA PRO A 250 11.13 9.30 1.57
C PRO A 250 12.34 9.49 2.51
N ILE A 251 13.38 8.67 2.30
CA ILE A 251 14.64 8.79 3.03
C ILE A 251 15.41 10.02 2.57
N THR A 252 15.98 10.76 3.51
CA THR A 252 16.91 11.86 3.19
C THR A 252 18.30 11.29 3.02
N VAL A 253 18.77 11.28 1.79
CA VAL A 253 20.12 10.78 1.45
C VAL A 253 21.11 11.93 1.51
N GLN A 254 22.19 11.73 2.25
CA GLN A 254 23.36 12.64 2.27
C GLN A 254 24.24 12.34 1.06
N VAL A 255 24.57 13.35 0.28
CA VAL A 255 25.41 13.18 -0.93
C VAL A 255 26.88 13.38 -0.58
N PRO A 256 27.79 12.53 -1.07
CA PRO A 256 29.24 12.69 -0.88
C PRO A 256 29.73 14.05 -1.40
N GLU A 257 30.70 14.65 -0.70
CA GLU A 257 31.21 16.01 -1.02
C GLU A 257 31.80 16.14 -2.44
N ASP A 258 32.40 15.07 -2.96
CA ASP A 258 32.96 15.04 -4.32
C ASP A 258 31.86 15.18 -5.39
N MET A 259 30.67 14.62 -5.15
CA MET A 259 29.52 14.77 -6.03
C MET A 259 28.84 16.14 -5.87
N VAL A 260 28.82 16.70 -4.65
CA VAL A 260 28.34 18.06 -4.42
C VAL A 260 29.20 19.07 -5.19
N LYS A 261 30.52 18.88 -5.25
CA LYS A 261 31.44 19.69 -6.07
C LYS A 261 31.19 19.56 -7.58
N LYS A 262 30.60 18.44 -8.03
CA LYS A 262 30.16 18.23 -9.42
C LYS A 262 28.74 18.82 -9.72
N GLY A 263 28.11 19.45 -8.74
CA GLY A 263 26.80 20.12 -8.89
C GLY A 263 25.61 19.33 -8.37
N ALA A 264 25.82 18.23 -7.65
CA ALA A 264 24.74 17.51 -6.95
C ALA A 264 24.22 18.35 -5.76
N PRO A 265 22.95 18.15 -5.33
CA PRO A 265 22.46 18.72 -4.08
C PRO A 265 23.18 18.08 -2.90
N THR A 266 23.26 18.78 -1.76
CA THR A 266 23.86 18.23 -0.52
C THR A 266 23.03 17.10 0.07
N THR A 267 21.71 17.15 -0.12
CA THR A 267 20.75 16.12 0.28
C THR A 267 19.63 16.01 -0.73
N PHE A 268 19.00 14.84 -0.84
CA PHE A 268 17.78 14.66 -1.61
C PHE A 268 16.90 13.57 -0.99
N GLY A 269 15.59 13.64 -1.27
CA GLY A 269 14.64 12.61 -0.87
C GLY A 269 14.62 11.46 -1.88
N SER A 270 14.80 10.22 -1.40
CA SER A 270 14.65 9.01 -2.21
C SER A 270 13.49 8.17 -1.68
N PRO A 271 12.48 7.83 -2.49
CA PRO A 271 11.43 6.92 -2.04
C PRO A 271 12.00 5.52 -1.84
N LEU A 272 11.58 4.84 -0.77
CA LEU A 272 11.79 3.42 -0.60
C LEU A 272 10.53 2.68 -1.06
N SER A 273 10.67 1.80 -2.04
CA SER A 273 9.58 0.89 -2.43
C SER A 273 9.74 -0.45 -1.74
N LEU A 274 8.70 -0.88 -1.03
CA LEU A 274 8.64 -2.21 -0.40
C LEU A 274 8.26 -3.30 -1.41
N ASP A 275 7.86 -2.91 -2.62
CA ASP A 275 7.48 -3.83 -3.70
C ASP A 275 8.68 -4.34 -4.51
N ASN A 276 9.88 -3.85 -4.21
CA ASN A 276 11.08 -4.28 -4.91
C ASN A 276 11.44 -5.72 -4.54
N SER A 277 11.69 -6.53 -5.57
CA SER A 277 12.22 -7.90 -5.43
C SER A 277 13.48 -7.98 -4.55
N ASN A 278 14.20 -6.86 -4.39
CA ASN A 278 15.39 -6.75 -3.56
C ASN A 278 15.09 -6.46 -2.08
N PHE A 279 13.87 -6.05 -1.72
CA PHE A 279 13.52 -5.69 -0.34
C PHE A 279 13.60 -6.90 0.60
N PHE A 280 13.18 -8.08 0.14
CA PHE A 280 13.18 -9.33 0.90
C PHE A 280 14.33 -10.28 0.54
N VAL A 281 15.31 -9.83 -0.24
CA VAL A 281 16.47 -10.64 -0.66
C VAL A 281 17.69 -10.32 0.20
N ARG A 282 18.39 -11.36 0.69
CA ARG A 282 19.71 -11.20 1.27
C ARG A 282 20.69 -10.81 0.16
N LYS A 283 21.36 -9.67 0.29
CA LYS A 283 22.58 -9.43 -0.49
C LYS A 283 23.65 -10.33 0.10
N SER A 284 24.12 -11.31 -0.68
CA SER A 284 25.27 -12.17 -0.38
C SER A 284 26.55 -11.36 -0.35
#